data_08f6e41106ee0282b36ae7ecc19b2cae
#
_entry.id   08f6e41106ee0282b36ae7ecc19b2cae
#
_cell.length_a   1.000
_cell.length_b   1.000
_cell.length_c   1.000
_cell.angle_alpha   90.00
_cell.angle_beta   90.00
_cell.angle_gamma   90.00
#
_symmetry.space_group_name_H-M   'P 1'
#
loop_
_entity.id
_entity.type
_entity.pdbx_description
1 polymer ?
#
loop_
_entity_poly.entity_id
_entity_poly.type
_entity_poly.pdbx_seq_one_letter_code
_entity_poly.pdbx_strand_id
1 'polypeptide(L)'
;MKPTRLFEFIEIQRNNIPLDKCVTTKYKGTWESLSTEDFYQKVQQVSRSLIKMGVKKGDKVALISTNNRTEWCIMDLGVLQLGAVTVPIYPTITAPEYQYVLNHSESQYCFVSDIEVLDKLNTVRKDIPVLKEVYSFDDIQDCPSWTTLLSEEQDEETQELVVSAKAAVAPEDLATIIYTSGTTGVPKGV
;
A
#
# COMPACT_ATOMS: atom_id res chain seq x y z
N MET A 1 -22.17 6.85 11.92
CA MET A 1 -22.28 5.69 11.01
C MET A 1 -21.33 4.60 11.52
N LYS A 2 -21.71 3.33 11.48
CA LYS A 2 -20.81 2.22 11.87
C LYS A 2 -19.99 1.82 10.64
N PRO A 3 -18.63 1.79 10.70
CA PRO A 3 -17.82 1.41 9.56
C PRO A 3 -18.05 -0.07 9.21
N THR A 4 -18.08 -0.37 7.93
CA THR A 4 -18.20 -1.73 7.38
C THR A 4 -16.96 -2.11 6.56
N ARG A 5 -16.15 -1.11 6.16
CA ARG A 5 -14.91 -1.28 5.38
C ARG A 5 -13.77 -0.56 6.06
N LEU A 6 -12.54 -1.08 5.94
CA LEU A 6 -11.38 -0.58 6.68
C LEU A 6 -11.08 0.90 6.39
N PHE A 7 -11.17 1.34 5.14
CA PHE A 7 -10.88 2.72 4.80
C PHE A 7 -11.91 3.75 5.29
N GLU A 8 -13.09 3.31 5.77
CA GLU A 8 -14.10 4.22 6.35
C GLU A 8 -13.70 4.73 7.73
N PHE A 9 -12.80 4.02 8.43
CA PHE A 9 -12.38 4.47 9.77
C PHE A 9 -11.75 5.84 9.76
N ILE A 10 -10.87 6.14 8.78
CA ILE A 10 -10.24 7.47 8.69
C ILE A 10 -11.26 8.56 8.32
N GLU A 11 -12.27 8.25 7.50
CA GLU A 11 -13.34 9.20 7.15
C GLU A 11 -14.21 9.51 8.36
N ILE A 12 -14.58 8.49 9.13
CA ILE A 12 -15.36 8.66 10.36
C ILE A 12 -14.55 9.46 11.38
N GLN A 13 -13.27 9.17 11.54
CA GLN A 13 -12.40 9.92 12.45
C GLN A 13 -12.28 11.38 12.01
N ARG A 14 -12.05 11.64 10.71
CA ARG A 14 -11.99 12.99 10.15
C ARG A 14 -13.23 13.80 10.46
N ASN A 15 -14.41 13.21 10.32
CA ASN A 15 -15.68 13.90 10.45
C ASN A 15 -16.15 14.10 11.91
N ASN A 16 -15.73 13.20 12.82
CA ASN A 16 -16.27 13.20 14.18
C ASN A 16 -15.23 13.52 15.26
N ILE A 17 -13.98 13.08 15.08
CA ILE A 17 -12.93 13.17 16.11
C ILE A 17 -11.58 13.43 15.42
N PRO A 18 -11.41 14.55 14.67
CA PRO A 18 -10.13 14.86 14.04
C PRO A 18 -9.03 15.06 15.09
N LEU A 19 -7.84 14.58 14.81
CA LEU A 19 -6.66 14.65 15.67
C LEU A 19 -5.55 15.42 14.96
N ASP A 20 -4.82 16.25 15.70
CA ASP A 20 -3.60 16.93 15.21
C ASP A 20 -2.45 15.94 15.00
N LYS A 21 -2.48 14.80 15.72
CA LYS A 21 -1.50 13.71 15.62
C LYS A 21 -2.25 12.39 15.48
N CYS A 22 -2.65 12.06 14.26
CA CYS A 22 -3.40 10.84 13.94
C CYS A 22 -2.47 9.64 13.82
N VAL A 23 -1.41 9.78 13.06
CA VAL A 23 -0.36 8.77 12.85
C VAL A 23 1.00 9.39 13.11
N THR A 24 1.91 8.60 13.67
CA THR A 24 3.23 9.11 14.06
C THR A 24 4.30 8.05 13.75
N THR A 25 5.37 8.46 13.09
CA THR A 25 6.52 7.62 12.77
C THR A 25 7.81 8.28 13.24
N LYS A 26 8.79 7.49 13.63
CA LYS A 26 10.10 7.98 14.01
C LYS A 26 11.08 7.88 12.84
N TYR A 27 11.44 9.03 12.25
CA TYR A 27 12.42 9.12 11.17
C TYR A 27 13.75 9.65 11.71
N LYS A 28 14.84 8.93 11.52
CA LYS A 28 16.20 9.34 11.91
C LYS A 28 16.27 9.90 13.35
N GLY A 29 15.50 9.29 14.26
CA GLY A 29 15.46 9.71 15.66
C GLY A 29 14.41 10.76 16.03
N THR A 30 13.79 11.42 15.06
CA THR A 30 12.76 12.46 15.26
C THR A 30 11.36 11.89 15.03
N TRP A 31 10.41 12.22 15.91
CA TRP A 31 9.01 11.86 15.75
C TRP A 31 8.30 12.85 14.84
N GLU A 32 7.73 12.34 13.75
CA GLU A 32 6.93 13.10 12.80
C GLU A 32 5.49 12.58 12.81
N SER A 33 4.54 13.50 12.87
CA SER A 33 3.11 13.17 12.94
C SER A 33 2.35 13.81 11.80
N LEU A 34 1.33 13.12 11.31
CA LEU A 34 0.32 13.72 10.43
C LEU A 34 -0.97 13.92 11.21
N SER A 35 -1.68 15.02 10.91
CA SER A 35 -3.05 15.20 11.34
C SER A 35 -3.98 14.20 10.64
N THR A 36 -5.20 14.04 11.15
CA THR A 36 -6.23 13.23 10.47
C THR A 36 -6.51 13.75 9.06
N GLU A 37 -6.54 15.08 8.88
CA GLU A 37 -6.76 15.67 7.57
C GLU A 37 -5.61 15.39 6.61
N ASP A 38 -4.36 15.62 7.01
CA ASP A 38 -3.19 15.37 6.16
C ASP A 38 -3.08 13.90 5.79
N PHE A 39 -3.32 13.01 6.74
CA PHE A 39 -3.32 11.58 6.49
C PHE A 39 -4.40 11.19 5.48
N TYR A 40 -5.63 11.68 5.65
CA TYR A 40 -6.74 11.47 4.73
C TYR A 40 -6.39 11.97 3.31
N GLN A 41 -5.86 13.19 3.19
CA GLN A 41 -5.52 13.77 1.88
C GLN A 41 -4.45 12.94 1.16
N LYS A 42 -3.42 12.47 1.87
CA LYS A 42 -2.40 11.59 1.28
C LYS A 42 -2.99 10.25 0.81
N VAL A 43 -3.92 9.67 1.56
CA VAL A 43 -4.65 8.46 1.14
C VAL A 43 -5.43 8.71 -0.16
N GLN A 44 -6.12 9.86 -0.29
CA GLN A 44 -6.83 10.23 -1.53
C GLN A 44 -5.86 10.42 -2.71
N GLN A 45 -4.72 11.08 -2.50
CA GLN A 45 -3.69 11.28 -3.53
C GLN A 45 -3.18 9.93 -4.07
N VAL A 46 -2.83 9.01 -3.16
CA VAL A 46 -2.40 7.65 -3.52
C VAL A 46 -3.48 6.92 -4.32
N SER A 47 -4.74 6.95 -3.89
CA SER A 47 -5.84 6.29 -4.61
C SER A 47 -5.99 6.83 -6.03
N ARG A 48 -5.93 8.17 -6.23
CA ARG A 48 -5.97 8.78 -7.56
C ARG A 48 -4.80 8.31 -8.44
N SER A 49 -3.59 8.32 -7.89
CA SER A 49 -2.41 7.89 -8.63
C SER A 49 -2.47 6.41 -9.02
N LEU A 50 -2.92 5.54 -8.12
CA LEU A 50 -3.10 4.11 -8.41
C LEU A 50 -4.14 3.88 -9.52
N ILE A 51 -5.24 4.65 -9.56
CA ILE A 51 -6.20 4.60 -10.67
C ILE A 51 -5.53 5.00 -11.99
N LYS A 52 -4.74 6.10 -12.00
CA LYS A 52 -3.99 6.55 -13.19
C LYS A 52 -2.98 5.48 -13.66
N MET A 53 -2.42 4.71 -12.74
CA MET A 53 -1.55 3.55 -13.04
C MET A 53 -2.30 2.32 -13.54
N GLY A 54 -3.65 2.37 -13.56
CA GLY A 54 -4.51 1.30 -14.04
C GLY A 54 -4.84 0.22 -12.99
N VAL A 55 -4.63 0.49 -11.71
CA VAL A 55 -5.04 -0.41 -10.61
C VAL A 55 -6.56 -0.46 -10.53
N LYS A 56 -7.10 -1.67 -10.44
CA LYS A 56 -8.53 -1.97 -10.42
C LYS A 56 -8.90 -2.84 -9.22
N LYS A 57 -10.19 -2.94 -8.96
CA LYS A 57 -10.74 -3.87 -7.96
C LYS A 57 -10.20 -5.30 -8.19
N GLY A 58 -9.68 -5.89 -7.13
CA GLY A 58 -9.09 -7.24 -7.14
C GLY A 58 -7.62 -7.32 -7.54
N ASP A 59 -7.02 -6.24 -8.08
CA ASP A 59 -5.57 -6.19 -8.32
C ASP A 59 -4.81 -6.23 -6.99
N LYS A 60 -3.58 -6.75 -7.00
CA LYS A 60 -2.76 -6.90 -5.80
C LYS A 60 -1.60 -5.92 -5.84
N VAL A 61 -1.37 -5.30 -4.68
CA VAL A 61 -0.26 -4.38 -4.44
C VAL A 61 0.52 -4.87 -3.22
N ALA A 62 1.80 -5.16 -3.42
CA ALA A 62 2.66 -5.66 -2.35
C ALA A 62 3.29 -4.53 -1.53
N LEU A 63 3.37 -4.73 -0.22
CA LEU A 63 4.04 -3.82 0.70
C LEU A 63 5.08 -4.61 1.52
N ILE A 64 6.35 -4.21 1.44
CA ILE A 64 7.46 -4.83 2.17
C ILE A 64 8.15 -3.76 3.01
N SER A 65 8.07 -3.85 4.33
CA SER A 65 8.64 -2.83 5.22
C SER A 65 9.35 -3.44 6.41
N THR A 66 10.55 -2.95 6.70
CA THR A 66 11.39 -3.37 7.85
C THR A 66 10.86 -2.81 9.17
N ASN A 67 10.05 -1.77 9.14
CA ASN A 67 9.48 -1.11 10.31
C ASN A 67 8.04 -0.64 10.05
N ASN A 68 7.33 -0.35 11.14
CA ASN A 68 6.02 0.31 11.04
C ASN A 68 6.24 1.78 10.69
N ARG A 69 5.54 2.24 9.64
CA ARG A 69 5.68 3.61 9.14
C ARG A 69 4.38 4.13 8.55
N THR A 70 4.22 5.45 8.61
CA THR A 70 3.01 6.15 8.16
C THR A 70 2.72 5.90 6.68
N GLU A 71 3.75 5.83 5.84
CA GLU A 71 3.62 5.60 4.39
C GLU A 71 2.97 4.26 4.10
N TRP A 72 3.31 3.23 4.88
CA TRP A 72 2.67 1.92 4.77
C TRP A 72 1.15 2.01 4.99
N CYS A 73 0.72 2.73 6.03
CA CYS A 73 -0.69 2.91 6.33
C CYS A 73 -1.41 3.74 5.24
N ILE A 74 -0.75 4.76 4.68
CA ILE A 74 -1.28 5.57 3.59
C ILE A 74 -1.51 4.69 2.35
N MET A 75 -0.51 3.88 2.00
CA MET A 75 -0.59 2.99 0.85
C MET A 75 -1.68 1.93 1.04
N ASP A 76 -1.74 1.29 2.21
CA ASP A 76 -2.75 0.27 2.50
C ASP A 76 -4.16 0.83 2.31
N LEU A 77 -4.49 1.93 2.97
CA LEU A 77 -5.82 2.54 2.83
C LEU A 77 -6.08 3.04 1.40
N GLY A 78 -5.05 3.56 0.70
CA GLY A 78 -5.16 3.99 -0.68
C GLY A 78 -5.51 2.84 -1.63
N VAL A 79 -4.91 1.68 -1.46
CA VAL A 79 -5.20 0.44 -2.20
C VAL A 79 -6.60 -0.05 -1.89
N LEU A 80 -6.97 -0.12 -0.60
CA LEU A 80 -8.27 -0.62 -0.15
C LEU A 80 -9.45 0.22 -0.64
N GLN A 81 -9.28 1.53 -0.79
CA GLN A 81 -10.33 2.40 -1.35
C GLN A 81 -10.73 2.02 -2.78
N LEU A 82 -9.84 1.40 -3.53
CA LEU A 82 -10.08 0.96 -4.90
C LEU A 82 -10.66 -0.46 -4.98
N GLY A 83 -10.84 -1.13 -3.85
CA GLY A 83 -11.18 -2.54 -3.80
C GLY A 83 -10.03 -3.43 -4.31
N ALA A 84 -8.83 -2.88 -4.43
CA ALA A 84 -7.62 -3.64 -4.65
C ALA A 84 -7.15 -4.28 -3.33
N VAL A 85 -6.26 -5.24 -3.40
CA VAL A 85 -5.88 -6.10 -2.29
C VAL A 85 -4.44 -5.80 -1.90
N THR A 86 -4.19 -5.51 -0.63
CA THR A 86 -2.84 -5.35 -0.10
C THR A 86 -2.22 -6.71 0.19
N VAL A 87 -0.97 -6.90 -0.24
CA VAL A 87 -0.17 -8.09 0.06
C VAL A 87 1.01 -7.69 0.93
N PRO A 88 0.86 -7.68 2.26
CA PRO A 88 1.96 -7.41 3.17
C PRO A 88 2.94 -8.60 3.16
N ILE A 89 4.21 -8.31 2.95
CA ILE A 89 5.28 -9.31 2.91
C ILE A 89 6.29 -9.00 4.01
N TYR A 90 6.65 -10.02 4.78
CA TYR A 90 7.67 -9.88 5.81
C TYR A 90 9.05 -9.60 5.20
N PRO A 91 9.77 -8.56 5.65
CA PRO A 91 11.08 -8.19 5.09
C PRO A 91 12.16 -9.25 5.36
N THR A 92 11.93 -10.12 6.34
CA THR A 92 12.90 -11.12 6.79
C THR A 92 12.93 -12.40 5.97
N ILE A 93 11.92 -12.64 5.10
CA ILE A 93 11.92 -13.81 4.23
C ILE A 93 13.00 -13.72 3.15
N THR A 94 13.34 -14.82 2.53
CA THR A 94 14.39 -14.92 1.52
C THR A 94 13.96 -14.33 0.17
N ALA A 95 14.93 -14.02 -0.71
CA ALA A 95 14.63 -13.53 -2.05
C ALA A 95 13.81 -14.54 -2.91
N PRO A 96 14.07 -15.85 -2.89
CA PRO A 96 13.18 -16.83 -3.54
C PRO A 96 11.75 -16.82 -3.01
N GLU A 97 11.55 -16.57 -1.70
CA GLU A 97 10.21 -16.42 -1.15
C GLU A 97 9.54 -15.13 -1.62
N TYR A 98 10.29 -14.00 -1.79
CA TYR A 98 9.75 -12.81 -2.44
C TYR A 98 9.26 -13.12 -3.86
N GLN A 99 10.09 -13.80 -4.64
CA GLN A 99 9.72 -14.22 -6.00
C GLN A 99 8.43 -15.06 -5.98
N TYR A 100 8.36 -16.04 -5.10
CA TYR A 100 7.19 -16.91 -4.99
C TYR A 100 5.94 -16.11 -4.62
N VAL A 101 5.99 -15.30 -3.55
CA VAL A 101 4.83 -14.54 -3.07
C VAL A 101 4.33 -13.55 -4.12
N LEU A 102 5.23 -12.79 -4.75
CA LEU A 102 4.88 -11.79 -5.75
C LEU A 102 4.26 -12.42 -7.02
N ASN A 103 4.81 -13.55 -7.48
CA ASN A 103 4.24 -14.28 -8.62
C ASN A 103 2.90 -14.94 -8.25
N HIS A 104 2.82 -15.63 -7.10
CA HIS A 104 1.62 -16.34 -6.69
C HIS A 104 0.46 -15.41 -6.37
N SER A 105 0.73 -14.25 -5.77
CA SER A 105 -0.28 -13.22 -5.53
C SER A 105 -0.63 -12.42 -6.79
N GLU A 106 0.18 -12.51 -7.85
CA GLU A 106 0.07 -11.68 -9.04
C GLU A 106 0.18 -10.18 -8.72
N SER A 107 1.05 -9.81 -7.77
CA SER A 107 1.24 -8.42 -7.37
C SER A 107 1.87 -7.60 -8.51
N GLN A 108 1.16 -6.60 -9.01
CA GLN A 108 1.60 -5.80 -10.15
C GLN A 108 2.53 -4.66 -9.74
N TYR A 109 2.41 -4.17 -8.52
CA TYR A 109 3.21 -3.10 -7.94
C TYR A 109 3.72 -3.53 -6.57
N CYS A 110 4.93 -3.08 -6.23
CA CYS A 110 5.53 -3.35 -4.93
C CYS A 110 6.10 -2.06 -4.34
N PHE A 111 5.82 -1.81 -3.07
CA PHE A 111 6.38 -0.68 -2.31
C PHE A 111 7.30 -1.23 -1.23
N VAL A 112 8.55 -0.80 -1.24
CA VAL A 112 9.61 -1.26 -0.32
C VAL A 112 10.01 -0.14 0.62
N SER A 113 10.38 -0.47 1.86
CA SER A 113 10.76 0.54 2.86
C SER A 113 12.11 1.20 2.58
N ASP A 114 13.11 0.43 2.16
CA ASP A 114 14.51 0.83 2.21
C ASP A 114 15.37 0.06 1.19
N ILE A 115 16.66 0.43 1.14
CA ILE A 115 17.62 -0.15 0.19
C ILE A 115 17.86 -1.65 0.43
N GLU A 116 17.82 -2.14 1.68
CA GLU A 116 18.08 -3.55 1.97
C GLU A 116 16.98 -4.45 1.36
N VAL A 117 15.73 -4.01 1.50
CA VAL A 117 14.58 -4.70 0.90
C VAL A 117 14.64 -4.63 -0.62
N LEU A 118 14.95 -3.44 -1.16
CA LEU A 118 15.07 -3.23 -2.61
C LEU A 118 16.15 -4.11 -3.21
N ASP A 119 17.34 -4.14 -2.63
CA ASP A 119 18.47 -4.94 -3.12
C ASP A 119 18.11 -6.43 -3.11
N LYS A 120 17.51 -6.92 -2.03
CA LYS A 120 17.04 -8.30 -1.94
C LYS A 120 16.01 -8.62 -3.04
N LEU A 121 15.03 -7.75 -3.28
CA LEU A 121 14.03 -7.92 -4.32
C LEU A 121 14.67 -7.91 -5.71
N ASN A 122 15.64 -7.02 -5.96
CA ASN A 122 16.32 -6.88 -7.25
C ASN A 122 17.09 -8.15 -7.66
N THR A 123 17.55 -8.97 -6.70
CA THR A 123 18.21 -10.24 -7.03
C THR A 123 17.30 -11.22 -7.78
N VAL A 124 15.98 -11.10 -7.63
CA VAL A 124 14.97 -12.00 -8.23
C VAL A 124 13.98 -11.28 -9.14
N ARG A 125 14.06 -9.94 -9.27
CA ARG A 125 13.07 -9.13 -10.00
C ARG A 125 12.83 -9.60 -11.45
N LYS A 126 13.88 -10.04 -12.14
CA LYS A 126 13.79 -10.56 -13.52
C LYS A 126 12.91 -11.80 -13.64
N ASP A 127 12.74 -12.54 -12.56
CA ASP A 127 11.96 -13.77 -12.48
C ASP A 127 10.52 -13.52 -11.95
N ILE A 128 10.10 -12.24 -11.92
CA ILE A 128 8.77 -11.79 -11.51
C ILE A 128 8.12 -10.97 -12.63
N PRO A 129 7.68 -11.64 -13.71
CA PRO A 129 7.18 -10.96 -14.92
C PRO A 129 5.88 -10.18 -14.69
N VAL A 130 5.13 -10.49 -13.65
CA VAL A 130 3.89 -9.78 -13.30
C VAL A 130 4.14 -8.40 -12.68
N LEU A 131 5.34 -8.19 -12.11
CA LEU A 131 5.70 -6.97 -11.39
C LEU A 131 6.05 -5.85 -12.38
N LYS A 132 5.18 -4.88 -12.50
CA LYS A 132 5.34 -3.74 -13.42
C LYS A 132 6.37 -2.73 -12.90
N GLU A 133 6.25 -2.34 -11.61
CA GLU A 133 7.12 -1.34 -11.02
C GLU A 133 7.30 -1.55 -9.51
N VAL A 134 8.45 -1.08 -9.02
CA VAL A 134 8.79 -1.03 -7.59
C VAL A 134 9.01 0.41 -7.19
N TYR A 135 8.42 0.84 -6.10
CA TYR A 135 8.58 2.15 -5.49
C TYR A 135 9.24 2.03 -4.13
N SER A 136 10.02 3.02 -3.73
CA SER A 136 10.59 3.07 -2.40
C SER A 136 9.94 4.14 -1.53
N PHE A 137 9.78 3.84 -0.24
CA PHE A 137 9.39 4.84 0.76
C PHE A 137 10.57 5.75 1.12
N ASP A 138 11.78 5.20 1.21
CA ASP A 138 12.98 6.01 1.37
C ASP A 138 13.42 6.58 0.01
N ASP A 139 14.15 7.68 0.06
CA ASP A 139 14.76 8.26 -1.15
C ASP A 139 15.97 7.41 -1.55
N ILE A 140 15.83 6.62 -2.62
CA ILE A 140 16.85 5.69 -3.13
C ILE A 140 17.13 6.04 -4.57
N GLN A 141 18.41 6.22 -4.89
CA GLN A 141 18.85 6.45 -6.27
C GLN A 141 18.39 5.31 -7.19
N ASP A 142 17.95 5.65 -8.38
CA ASP A 142 17.49 4.72 -9.42
C ASP A 142 16.24 3.88 -9.04
N CYS A 143 15.53 4.26 -7.98
CA CYS A 143 14.23 3.70 -7.63
C CYS A 143 13.17 4.81 -7.55
N PRO A 144 12.03 4.68 -8.24
CA PRO A 144 10.95 5.64 -8.11
C PRO A 144 10.53 5.84 -6.66
N SER A 145 10.44 7.09 -6.20
CA SER A 145 9.92 7.39 -4.87
C SER A 145 8.40 7.28 -4.85
N TRP A 146 7.83 6.72 -3.79
CA TRP A 146 6.39 6.69 -3.55
C TRP A 146 5.78 8.11 -3.50
N THR A 147 6.59 9.14 -3.20
CA THR A 147 6.14 10.53 -3.18
C THR A 147 5.65 11.01 -4.53
N THR A 148 6.04 10.35 -5.62
CA THR A 148 5.51 10.63 -6.96
C THR A 148 4.00 10.35 -7.07
N LEU A 149 3.45 9.55 -6.14
CA LEU A 149 2.02 9.28 -6.05
C LEU A 149 1.27 10.39 -5.28
N LEU A 150 1.99 11.30 -4.62
CA LEU A 150 1.41 12.40 -3.84
C LEU A 150 1.27 13.66 -4.71
N SER A 151 0.60 13.55 -5.86
CA SER A 151 0.31 14.71 -6.70
C SER A 151 -0.75 15.61 -6.05
N GLU A 152 -0.48 16.92 -6.02
CA GLU A 152 -1.43 17.93 -5.57
C GLU A 152 -2.52 18.25 -6.62
N GLU A 153 -2.34 17.81 -7.86
CA GLU A 153 -3.35 18.01 -8.89
C GLU A 153 -4.65 17.31 -8.51
N GLN A 154 -5.64 18.11 -8.16
CA GLN A 154 -7.01 17.66 -7.96
C GLN A 154 -7.68 17.57 -9.33
N ASP A 155 -7.49 16.44 -9.96
CA ASP A 155 -8.22 16.05 -11.16
C ASP A 155 -9.60 15.53 -10.74
N GLU A 156 -10.63 16.32 -11.01
CA GLU A 156 -12.03 16.01 -10.64
C GLU A 156 -12.48 14.68 -11.24
N GLU A 157 -12.11 14.40 -12.50
CA GLU A 157 -12.46 13.15 -13.18
C GLU A 157 -11.89 11.93 -12.44
N THR A 158 -10.61 11.97 -12.09
CA THR A 158 -9.98 10.88 -11.33
C THR A 158 -10.56 10.77 -9.92
N GLN A 159 -10.92 11.90 -9.29
CA GLN A 159 -11.57 11.87 -7.97
C GLN A 159 -12.95 11.20 -8.03
N GLU A 160 -13.74 11.43 -9.07
CA GLU A 160 -15.02 10.73 -9.29
C GLU A 160 -14.82 9.22 -9.47
N LEU A 161 -13.75 8.81 -10.15
CA LEU A 161 -13.38 7.40 -10.27
C LEU A 161 -13.05 6.78 -8.91
N VAL A 162 -12.32 7.49 -8.04
CA VAL A 162 -12.05 7.03 -6.65
C VAL A 162 -13.36 6.87 -5.89
N VAL A 163 -14.26 7.86 -5.95
CA VAL A 163 -15.58 7.80 -5.29
C VAL A 163 -16.38 6.59 -5.76
N SER A 164 -16.40 6.37 -7.08
CA SER A 164 -17.10 5.25 -7.69
C SER A 164 -16.50 3.90 -7.28
N ALA A 165 -15.17 3.80 -7.27
CA ALA A 165 -14.45 2.59 -6.83
C ALA A 165 -14.77 2.28 -5.35
N LYS A 166 -14.70 3.27 -4.47
CA LYS A 166 -15.07 3.12 -3.05
C LYS A 166 -16.50 2.62 -2.86
N ALA A 167 -17.45 3.17 -3.63
CA ALA A 167 -18.84 2.76 -3.56
C ALA A 167 -19.06 1.29 -4.02
N ALA A 168 -18.20 0.80 -4.91
CA ALA A 168 -18.25 -0.56 -5.44
C ALA A 168 -17.59 -1.62 -4.52
N VAL A 169 -16.91 -1.20 -3.45
CA VAL A 169 -16.30 -2.14 -2.47
C VAL A 169 -17.37 -2.65 -1.51
N ALA A 170 -17.59 -3.95 -1.49
CA ALA A 170 -18.46 -4.61 -0.53
C ALA A 170 -17.71 -4.98 0.77
N PRO A 171 -18.41 -5.09 1.91
CA PRO A 171 -17.78 -5.52 3.18
C PRO A 171 -17.13 -6.91 3.11
N GLU A 172 -17.61 -7.77 2.21
CA GLU A 172 -17.15 -9.14 2.01
C GLU A 172 -16.00 -9.24 1.00
N ASP A 173 -15.64 -8.14 0.34
CA ASP A 173 -14.53 -8.12 -0.60
C ASP A 173 -13.20 -8.37 0.12
N LEU A 174 -12.30 -9.08 -0.55
CA LEU A 174 -10.96 -9.36 -0.04
C LEU A 174 -10.18 -8.05 0.14
N ALA A 175 -9.69 -7.83 1.35
CA ALA A 175 -8.91 -6.64 1.70
C ALA A 175 -7.38 -6.89 1.65
N THR A 176 -6.94 -8.04 2.15
CA THR A 176 -5.52 -8.37 2.26
C THR A 176 -5.28 -9.86 2.10
N ILE A 177 -4.08 -10.23 1.62
CA ILE A 177 -3.60 -11.62 1.59
C ILE A 177 -2.29 -11.67 2.37
N ILE A 178 -2.30 -12.38 3.50
CA ILE A 178 -1.12 -12.58 4.33
C ILE A 178 -0.52 -13.96 4.05
N TYR A 179 0.75 -14.00 3.68
CA TYR A 179 1.45 -15.26 3.45
C TYR A 179 2.09 -15.76 4.74
N THR A 180 1.74 -16.99 5.11
CA THR A 180 2.28 -17.67 6.28
C THR A 180 3.09 -18.89 5.88
N SER A 181 4.10 -19.27 6.70
CA SER A 181 4.84 -20.51 6.52
C SER A 181 3.88 -21.69 6.74
N GLY A 182 3.47 -22.34 5.66
CA GLY A 182 2.66 -23.56 5.76
C GLY A 182 3.47 -24.74 6.32
N THR A 183 2.80 -25.72 6.88
CA THR A 183 3.40 -26.98 7.36
C THR A 183 4.14 -27.77 6.27
N THR A 184 3.95 -27.42 5.00
CA THR A 184 4.55 -28.04 3.80
C THR A 184 5.78 -27.30 3.28
N GLY A 185 6.25 -26.25 3.96
CA GLY A 185 7.42 -25.44 3.56
C GLY A 185 7.16 -24.39 2.47
N VAL A 186 6.01 -24.41 1.80
CA VAL A 186 5.63 -23.38 0.81
C VAL A 186 4.66 -22.40 1.46
N PRO A 187 4.93 -21.07 1.40
CA PRO A 187 4.03 -20.06 1.95
C PRO A 187 2.62 -20.15 1.35
N LYS A 188 1.61 -20.01 2.21
CA LYS A 188 0.19 -20.01 1.81
C LYS A 188 -0.41 -18.65 2.07
N GLY A 189 -1.12 -18.11 1.08
CA GLY A 189 -1.91 -16.88 1.21
C GLY A 189 -3.24 -17.15 1.93
N VAL A 190 -3.52 -16.37 2.96
CA VAL A 190 -4.74 -16.42 3.78
C VAL A 190 -5.41 -15.06 3.74
#